data_25ba59a2c3d084dab61f463a393ad015
#
_entry.id   25ba59a2c3d084dab61f463a393ad015
#
_cell.length_a   1.000
_cell.length_b   1.000
_cell.length_c   1.000
_cell.angle_alpha   90.00
_cell.angle_beta   90.00
_cell.angle_gamma   90.00
#
_symmetry.space_group_name_H-M   'P 1'
#
loop_
_entity.id
_entity.type
_entity.pdbx_description
1 polymer ?
#
loop_
_entity_poly.entity_id
_entity_poly.type
_entity_poly.pdbx_seq_one_letter_code
_entity_poly.pdbx_strand_id
1 'polypeptide(L)'
;VVFTDGTDADLIAFNSDELEAAVQIFHVRDGRIRGQRGWVVERAGDQASSEPLEEGQPDPALPALVQNFLIQFYSDAVEREKQEAREDAALAADVKRRGVDQESHMKSRRVQVIPRQILVQALPDEPEQVVALLEELRGAQIDLRVPQRGDKKQLMATVEKNAKEQLRQHKLKRVGDLTARSAALQDIQEALGMEQAPLRIECTDISHIQGTDVVASLVVFEDGLPKKSDYRRYRI
;
A
#
# COMPACT_ATOMS: atom_id res chain seq x y z
N VAL A 1 -23.19 5.18 1.43
CA VAL A 1 -24.08 4.36 0.58
C VAL A 1 -24.42 3.12 1.36
N VAL A 2 -25.68 2.77 1.36
CA VAL A 2 -26.18 1.56 2.04
C VAL A 2 -26.79 0.68 0.96
N PHE A 3 -26.30 -0.56 0.84
CA PHE A 3 -26.97 -1.57 0.03
C PHE A 3 -28.02 -2.28 0.88
N THR A 4 -29.24 -2.35 0.39
CA THR A 4 -30.37 -2.94 1.11
C THR A 4 -30.35 -4.47 1.11
N ASP A 5 -29.46 -5.08 0.32
CA ASP A 5 -29.36 -6.52 0.11
C ASP A 5 -28.35 -7.24 1.05
N GLY A 6 -27.84 -6.55 2.09
CA GLY A 6 -26.85 -7.13 3.00
C GLY A 6 -25.52 -7.50 2.32
N THR A 7 -25.16 -6.80 1.25
CA THR A 7 -23.95 -7.07 0.45
C THR A 7 -22.69 -7.06 1.32
N ASP A 8 -21.86 -8.13 1.20
CA ASP A 8 -20.47 -8.19 1.64
C ASP A 8 -19.56 -8.16 0.40
N ALA A 9 -18.91 -7.03 0.18
CA ALA A 9 -18.07 -6.81 -1.00
C ALA A 9 -16.89 -5.92 -0.71
N ASP A 10 -15.82 -6.10 -1.46
CA ASP A 10 -14.76 -5.12 -1.63
C ASP A 10 -14.87 -4.50 -3.03
N LEU A 11 -14.87 -3.18 -3.10
CA LEU A 11 -14.82 -2.45 -4.35
C LEU A 11 -13.40 -1.90 -4.53
N ILE A 12 -12.76 -2.26 -5.63
CA ILE A 12 -11.35 -1.94 -5.89
C ILE A 12 -11.25 -1.23 -7.23
N ALA A 13 -10.64 -0.05 -7.22
CA ALA A 13 -10.39 0.73 -8.41
C ALA A 13 -8.98 1.30 -8.42
N PHE A 14 -8.49 1.54 -9.63
CA PHE A 14 -7.17 2.05 -9.92
C PHE A 14 -7.27 3.32 -10.75
N ASN A 15 -6.29 4.17 -10.59
CA ASN A 15 -5.96 5.21 -11.55
C ASN A 15 -4.44 5.22 -11.71
N SER A 16 -3.96 5.09 -12.93
CA SER A 16 -2.54 4.92 -13.23
C SER A 16 -2.06 5.93 -14.25
N ASP A 17 -0.76 6.15 -14.25
CA ASP A 17 0.00 6.74 -15.33
C ASP A 17 1.18 5.84 -15.71
N GLU A 18 2.15 6.35 -16.44
CA GLU A 18 3.31 5.60 -16.90
C GLU A 18 4.19 5.07 -15.75
N LEU A 19 4.24 5.74 -14.61
CA LEU A 19 5.17 5.48 -13.52
C LEU A 19 4.50 4.92 -12.27
N GLU A 20 3.27 5.35 -11.99
CA GLU A 20 2.61 5.12 -10.70
C GLU A 20 1.16 4.68 -10.90
N ALA A 21 0.65 3.91 -9.97
CA ALA A 21 -0.76 3.57 -9.89
C ALA A 21 -1.29 3.82 -8.47
N ALA A 22 -2.37 4.58 -8.37
CA ALA A 22 -3.14 4.68 -7.15
C ALA A 22 -4.20 3.59 -7.13
N VAL A 23 -4.34 2.92 -6.00
CA VAL A 23 -5.40 1.96 -5.74
C VAL A 23 -6.27 2.44 -4.60
N GLN A 24 -7.58 2.27 -4.75
CA GLN A 24 -8.57 2.52 -3.70
C GLN A 24 -9.41 1.28 -3.47
N ILE A 25 -9.65 0.97 -2.20
CA ILE A 25 -10.54 -0.12 -1.77
C ILE A 25 -11.60 0.44 -0.83
N PHE A 26 -12.86 0.08 -1.09
CA PHE A 26 -13.96 0.27 -0.16
C PHE A 26 -14.43 -1.09 0.35
N HIS A 27 -14.34 -1.30 1.66
CA HIS A 27 -14.83 -2.49 2.32
C HIS A 27 -16.31 -2.31 2.70
N VAL A 28 -17.17 -3.05 2.05
CA VAL A 28 -18.61 -3.07 2.34
C VAL A 28 -18.94 -4.35 3.10
N ARG A 29 -19.56 -4.22 4.26
CA ARG A 29 -20.01 -5.35 5.08
C ARG A 29 -21.43 -5.04 5.55
N ASP A 30 -22.32 -6.03 5.40
CA ASP A 30 -23.73 -5.89 5.72
C ASP A 30 -24.36 -4.65 5.05
N GLY A 31 -24.06 -4.48 3.76
CA GLY A 31 -24.55 -3.37 2.93
C GLY A 31 -23.98 -1.99 3.25
N ARG A 32 -23.05 -1.86 4.21
CA ARG A 32 -22.49 -0.57 4.65
C ARG A 32 -21.01 -0.49 4.42
N ILE A 33 -20.52 0.68 4.04
CA ILE A 33 -19.08 0.95 3.97
C ILE A 33 -18.54 0.95 5.40
N ARG A 34 -17.66 0.00 5.72
CA ARG A 34 -17.00 -0.17 7.02
C ARG A 34 -15.59 0.41 7.05
N GLY A 35 -15.00 0.60 5.90
CA GLY A 35 -13.68 1.17 5.78
C GLY A 35 -13.30 1.47 4.34
N GLN A 36 -12.31 2.31 4.21
CA GLN A 36 -11.67 2.61 2.93
C GLN A 36 -10.16 2.64 3.13
N ARG A 37 -9.44 2.19 2.13
CA ARG A 37 -7.97 2.24 2.08
C ARG A 37 -7.53 2.69 0.71
N GLY A 38 -6.41 3.40 0.66
CA GLY A 38 -5.80 3.77 -0.60
C GLY A 38 -4.32 4.01 -0.42
N TRP A 39 -3.57 3.68 -1.45
CA TRP A 39 -2.13 3.93 -1.53
C TRP A 39 -1.69 4.06 -2.98
N VAL A 40 -0.49 4.55 -3.19
CA VAL A 40 0.15 4.67 -4.49
C VAL A 40 1.31 3.69 -4.54
N VAL A 41 1.40 2.94 -5.64
CA VAL A 41 2.46 1.99 -5.92
C VAL A 41 3.21 2.40 -7.18
N GLU A 42 4.52 2.16 -7.22
CA GLU A 42 5.31 2.31 -8.43
C GLU A 42 5.02 1.15 -9.39
N ARG A 43 4.89 1.45 -10.67
CA ARG A 43 4.74 0.42 -11.71
C ARG A 43 6.11 -0.14 -12.05
N ALA A 44 6.26 -1.46 -12.01
CA ALA A 44 7.47 -2.12 -12.48
C ALA A 44 7.61 -1.94 -14.00
N GLY A 45 8.86 -1.78 -14.48
CA GLY A 45 9.16 -1.40 -15.86
C GLY A 45 8.51 -2.23 -16.98
N ASP A 46 8.22 -3.51 -16.73
CA ASP A 46 7.51 -4.39 -17.69
C ASP A 46 6.00 -4.11 -17.78
N GLN A 47 5.44 -3.34 -16.85
CA GLN A 47 4.02 -2.95 -16.81
C GLN A 47 3.79 -1.49 -17.21
N ALA A 48 4.86 -0.74 -17.44
CA ALA A 48 4.76 0.61 -17.98
C ALA A 48 4.36 0.52 -19.44
N SER A 49 3.22 1.08 -19.82
CA SER A 49 2.86 1.25 -21.22
C SER A 49 3.92 2.14 -21.88
N SER A 50 4.48 1.69 -22.98
CA SER A 50 5.48 2.44 -23.74
C SER A 50 4.89 3.65 -24.51
N GLU A 51 3.58 3.81 -24.46
CA GLU A 51 2.87 4.93 -25.09
C GLU A 51 2.19 5.79 -24.01
N PRO A 52 2.22 7.12 -24.15
CA PRO A 52 1.50 8.01 -23.24
C PRO A 52 0.01 7.67 -23.21
N LEU A 53 -0.53 7.49 -22.02
CA LEU A 53 -1.97 7.26 -21.85
C LEU A 53 -2.73 8.55 -22.14
N GLU A 54 -3.52 8.56 -23.22
CA GLU A 54 -4.43 9.66 -23.52
C GLU A 54 -5.52 9.78 -22.44
N GLU A 55 -5.85 11.02 -22.08
CA GLU A 55 -6.86 11.26 -21.06
C GLU A 55 -8.24 10.69 -21.48
N GLY A 56 -8.70 9.67 -20.77
CA GLY A 56 -10.00 9.00 -21.02
C GLY A 56 -9.90 7.64 -21.70
N GLN A 57 -8.74 7.21 -22.13
CA GLN A 57 -8.56 5.83 -22.61
C GLN A 57 -8.33 4.87 -21.44
N PRO A 58 -8.88 3.64 -21.49
CA PRO A 58 -8.59 2.63 -20.49
C PRO A 58 -7.10 2.22 -20.59
N ASP A 59 -6.42 2.17 -19.45
CA ASP A 59 -5.05 1.68 -19.38
C ASP A 59 -4.99 0.21 -19.84
N PRO A 60 -4.26 -0.12 -20.92
CA PRO A 60 -4.16 -1.50 -21.39
C PRO A 60 -3.50 -2.44 -20.39
N ALA A 61 -2.71 -1.93 -19.46
CA ALA A 61 -2.11 -2.71 -18.38
C ALA A 61 -3.02 -2.88 -17.16
N LEU A 62 -4.21 -2.28 -17.16
CA LEU A 62 -5.13 -2.35 -16.02
C LEU A 62 -5.53 -3.79 -15.65
N PRO A 63 -5.83 -4.71 -16.58
CA PRO A 63 -6.14 -6.09 -16.23
C PRO A 63 -4.99 -6.79 -15.49
N ALA A 64 -3.75 -6.61 -15.93
CA ALA A 64 -2.57 -7.14 -15.27
C ALA A 64 -2.35 -6.53 -13.87
N LEU A 65 -2.57 -5.22 -13.72
CA LEU A 65 -2.53 -4.54 -12.41
C LEU A 65 -3.57 -5.11 -11.45
N VAL A 66 -4.80 -5.28 -11.92
CA VAL A 66 -5.89 -5.87 -11.12
C VAL A 66 -5.51 -7.28 -10.68
N GLN A 67 -4.99 -8.10 -11.60
CA GLN A 67 -4.59 -9.47 -11.31
C GLN A 67 -3.53 -9.55 -10.21
N ASN A 68 -2.42 -8.87 -10.41
CA ASN A 68 -1.30 -8.89 -9.48
C ASN A 68 -1.71 -8.34 -8.11
N PHE A 69 -2.50 -7.28 -8.12
CA PHE A 69 -3.00 -6.68 -6.89
C PHE A 69 -3.91 -7.63 -6.11
N LEU A 70 -4.90 -8.25 -6.75
CA LEU A 70 -5.84 -9.16 -6.08
C LEU A 70 -5.12 -10.34 -5.45
N ILE A 71 -4.19 -10.95 -6.19
CA ILE A 71 -3.40 -12.08 -5.72
C ILE A 71 -2.57 -11.69 -4.51
N GLN A 72 -1.78 -10.62 -4.62
CA GLN A 72 -0.90 -10.20 -3.54
C GLN A 72 -1.68 -9.71 -2.31
N PHE A 73 -2.66 -8.83 -2.52
CA PHE A 73 -3.42 -8.22 -1.43
C PHE A 73 -4.13 -9.26 -0.55
N TYR A 74 -4.84 -10.20 -1.18
CA TYR A 74 -5.59 -11.21 -0.42
C TYR A 74 -4.70 -12.32 0.12
N SER A 75 -3.62 -12.70 -0.56
CA SER A 75 -2.64 -13.64 -0.01
C SER A 75 -1.99 -13.07 1.26
N ASP A 76 -1.52 -11.84 1.21
CA ASP A 76 -0.92 -11.16 2.37
C ASP A 76 -1.92 -10.98 3.52
N ALA A 77 -3.18 -10.72 3.19
CA ALA A 77 -4.22 -10.54 4.19
C ALA A 77 -4.56 -11.86 4.91
N VAL A 78 -4.63 -12.97 4.18
CA VAL A 78 -4.85 -14.31 4.74
C VAL A 78 -3.65 -14.76 5.59
N GLU A 79 -2.43 -14.52 5.14
CA GLU A 79 -1.24 -14.87 5.93
C GLU A 79 -1.16 -14.06 7.23
N ARG A 80 -1.50 -12.78 7.22
CA ARG A 80 -1.59 -11.98 8.45
C ARG A 80 -2.65 -12.52 9.41
N GLU A 81 -3.85 -12.87 8.92
CA GLU A 81 -4.90 -13.47 9.75
C GLU A 81 -4.42 -14.79 10.38
N LYS A 82 -3.74 -15.64 9.62
CA LYS A 82 -3.16 -16.89 10.14
C LYS A 82 -2.10 -16.64 11.19
N GLN A 83 -1.26 -15.63 11.00
CA GLN A 83 -0.22 -15.27 11.95
C GLN A 83 -0.82 -14.75 13.26
N GLU A 84 -1.79 -13.82 13.19
CA GLU A 84 -2.52 -13.31 14.35
C GLU A 84 -3.22 -14.43 15.11
N ALA A 85 -3.86 -15.35 14.41
CA ALA A 85 -4.52 -16.51 15.03
C ALA A 85 -3.53 -17.45 15.74
N ARG A 86 -2.30 -17.61 15.23
CA ARG A 86 -1.24 -18.40 15.89
C ARG A 86 -0.74 -17.70 17.14
N GLU A 87 -0.56 -16.39 17.11
CA GLU A 87 -0.12 -15.58 18.24
C GLU A 87 -1.16 -15.57 19.36
N ASP A 88 -2.44 -15.39 19.01
CA ASP A 88 -3.56 -15.47 19.97
C ASP A 88 -3.65 -16.85 20.61
N ALA A 89 -3.50 -17.92 19.84
CA ALA A 89 -3.50 -19.30 20.36
C ALA A 89 -2.31 -19.55 21.28
N ALA A 90 -1.12 -19.04 20.96
CA ALA A 90 0.07 -19.17 21.78
C ALA A 90 -0.10 -18.39 23.11
N LEU A 91 -0.66 -17.18 23.05
CA LEU A 91 -0.95 -16.36 24.22
C LEU A 91 -2.00 -17.04 25.12
N ALA A 92 -3.08 -17.57 24.55
CA ALA A 92 -4.11 -18.31 25.29
C ALA A 92 -3.54 -19.56 25.97
N ALA A 93 -2.61 -20.28 25.32
CA ALA A 93 -1.94 -21.43 25.90
C ALA A 93 -1.03 -21.05 27.08
N ASP A 94 -0.34 -19.91 27.00
CA ASP A 94 0.51 -19.42 28.11
C ASP A 94 -0.33 -18.94 29.30
N VAL A 95 -1.42 -18.22 29.07
CA VAL A 95 -2.38 -17.80 30.13
C VAL A 95 -2.97 -19.02 30.83
N LYS A 96 -3.34 -20.07 30.10
CA LYS A 96 -3.84 -21.31 30.67
C LYS A 96 -2.80 -22.03 31.53
N ARG A 97 -1.51 -21.98 31.14
CA ARG A 97 -0.41 -22.53 31.94
C ARG A 97 -0.19 -21.76 33.26
N ARG A 98 -0.49 -20.47 33.28
CA ARG A 98 -0.33 -19.60 34.47
C ARG A 98 -1.52 -19.63 35.42
N GLY A 99 -2.57 -20.41 35.13
CA GLY A 99 -3.70 -20.63 36.05
C GLY A 99 -4.61 -19.44 36.23
N VAL A 100 -4.65 -18.51 35.29
CA VAL A 100 -5.57 -17.38 35.34
C VAL A 100 -6.85 -17.78 34.60
N ASP A 101 -7.88 -18.14 35.37
CA ASP A 101 -9.23 -18.34 34.86
C ASP A 101 -9.81 -16.96 34.48
N GLN A 102 -9.69 -16.61 33.20
CA GLN A 102 -10.53 -15.60 32.58
C GLN A 102 -11.39 -16.25 31.54
N GLU A 103 -12.55 -16.75 31.94
CA GLU A 103 -13.70 -16.89 31.07
C GLU A 103 -14.19 -15.50 30.68
N SER A 104 -13.55 -14.87 29.73
CA SER A 104 -14.09 -13.71 29.04
C SER A 104 -14.03 -13.95 27.54
N HIS A 105 -15.17 -14.37 27.03
CA HIS A 105 -15.83 -14.02 25.79
C HIS A 105 -14.95 -13.34 24.72
N MET A 106 -13.97 -14.02 24.18
CA MET A 106 -13.47 -13.72 22.84
C MET A 106 -14.00 -14.75 21.83
N LYS A 107 -15.31 -14.72 21.60
CA LYS A 107 -15.84 -15.05 20.29
C LYS A 107 -15.44 -13.90 19.36
N SER A 108 -14.17 -13.84 19.00
CA SER A 108 -13.74 -13.08 17.87
C SER A 108 -14.54 -13.60 16.68
N ARG A 109 -15.54 -12.83 16.24
CA ARG A 109 -16.26 -13.06 15.00
C ARG A 109 -15.19 -12.93 13.95
N ARG A 110 -14.62 -14.04 13.47
CA ARG A 110 -13.64 -14.05 12.38
C ARG A 110 -14.28 -13.29 11.23
N VAL A 111 -13.85 -12.06 11.05
CA VAL A 111 -14.22 -11.27 9.88
C VAL A 111 -13.51 -11.95 8.73
N GLN A 112 -14.27 -12.61 7.87
CA GLN A 112 -13.71 -13.30 6.72
C GLN A 112 -12.96 -12.27 5.88
N VAL A 113 -11.63 -12.42 5.77
CA VAL A 113 -10.72 -11.46 5.12
C VAL A 113 -11.10 -11.25 3.67
N ILE A 114 -11.44 -12.35 2.97
CA ILE A 114 -11.89 -12.30 1.58
C ILE A 114 -13.43 -12.26 1.57
N PRO A 115 -14.06 -11.20 1.05
CA PRO A 115 -15.52 -11.10 0.99
C PRO A 115 -16.11 -12.06 -0.05
N ARG A 116 -17.45 -12.18 -0.02
CA ARG A 116 -18.17 -12.98 -1.01
C ARG A 116 -18.10 -12.37 -2.41
N GLN A 117 -18.08 -11.05 -2.49
CA GLN A 117 -18.02 -10.32 -3.76
C GLN A 117 -16.77 -9.45 -3.82
N ILE A 118 -16.11 -9.49 -4.97
CA ILE A 118 -15.02 -8.57 -5.31
C ILE A 118 -15.45 -7.84 -6.58
N LEU A 119 -15.63 -6.53 -6.45
CA LEU A 119 -16.05 -5.67 -7.54
C LEU A 119 -14.85 -4.86 -8.00
N VAL A 120 -14.57 -4.92 -9.29
CA VAL A 120 -13.41 -4.26 -9.92
C VAL A 120 -13.85 -3.41 -11.09
N GLN A 121 -13.05 -2.43 -11.49
CA GLN A 121 -13.35 -1.60 -12.67
C GLN A 121 -13.04 -2.31 -13.99
N ALA A 122 -12.12 -3.28 -13.98
CA ALA A 122 -11.81 -4.16 -15.11
C ALA A 122 -11.50 -5.56 -14.57
N LEU A 123 -11.82 -6.60 -15.33
CA LEU A 123 -11.44 -7.96 -14.97
C LEU A 123 -9.92 -8.15 -15.11
N PRO A 124 -9.30 -9.03 -14.32
CA PRO A 124 -7.91 -9.42 -14.50
C PRO A 124 -7.72 -10.15 -15.85
N ASP A 125 -6.46 -10.34 -16.28
CA ASP A 125 -6.14 -11.04 -17.51
C ASP A 125 -6.63 -12.48 -17.50
N GLU A 126 -6.50 -13.15 -16.35
CA GLU A 126 -6.88 -14.56 -16.15
C GLU A 126 -7.92 -14.68 -15.01
N PRO A 127 -9.16 -14.22 -15.23
CA PRO A 127 -10.14 -14.10 -14.16
C PRO A 127 -10.50 -15.44 -13.51
N GLU A 128 -10.52 -16.52 -14.27
CA GLU A 128 -10.84 -17.87 -13.76
C GLU A 128 -9.75 -18.39 -12.81
N GLN A 129 -8.48 -18.15 -13.11
CA GLN A 129 -7.36 -18.55 -12.27
C GLN A 129 -7.33 -17.73 -10.97
N VAL A 130 -7.56 -16.43 -11.08
CA VAL A 130 -7.65 -15.55 -9.90
C VAL A 130 -8.80 -15.98 -8.99
N VAL A 131 -9.97 -16.24 -9.55
CA VAL A 131 -11.14 -16.71 -8.78
C VAL A 131 -10.81 -18.04 -8.09
N ALA A 132 -10.26 -19.02 -8.81
CA ALA A 132 -9.91 -20.32 -8.24
C ALA A 132 -8.94 -20.20 -7.05
N LEU A 133 -7.90 -19.39 -7.18
CA LEU A 133 -6.95 -19.11 -6.10
C LEU A 133 -7.63 -18.45 -4.89
N LEU A 134 -8.45 -17.44 -5.13
CA LEU A 134 -9.11 -16.72 -4.04
C LEU A 134 -10.19 -17.58 -3.35
N GLU A 135 -10.86 -18.46 -4.09
CA GLU A 135 -11.80 -19.45 -3.52
C GLU A 135 -11.08 -20.48 -2.65
N GLU A 136 -9.90 -20.95 -3.07
CA GLU A 136 -9.05 -21.81 -2.25
C GLU A 136 -8.63 -21.11 -0.95
N LEU A 137 -8.15 -19.88 -1.04
CA LEU A 137 -7.75 -19.10 0.12
C LEU A 137 -8.92 -18.81 1.07
N ARG A 138 -10.09 -18.55 0.53
CA ARG A 138 -11.32 -18.27 1.29
C ARG A 138 -11.99 -19.50 1.85
N GLY A 139 -11.85 -20.64 1.18
CA GLY A 139 -12.59 -21.88 1.47
C GLY A 139 -14.07 -21.84 1.06
N ALA A 140 -14.46 -20.92 0.17
CA ALA A 140 -15.83 -20.76 -0.32
C ALA A 140 -15.87 -19.94 -1.62
N GLN A 141 -16.98 -20.02 -2.36
CA GLN A 141 -17.17 -19.33 -3.63
C GLN A 141 -17.04 -17.81 -3.54
N ILE A 142 -16.52 -17.22 -4.62
CA ILE A 142 -16.32 -15.78 -4.81
C ILE A 142 -16.99 -15.33 -6.11
N ASP A 143 -17.61 -14.15 -6.05
CA ASP A 143 -18.18 -13.45 -7.20
C ASP A 143 -17.25 -12.27 -7.57
N LEU A 144 -16.34 -12.48 -8.53
CA LEU A 144 -15.48 -11.44 -9.09
C LEU A 144 -16.10 -10.87 -10.35
N ARG A 145 -16.42 -9.58 -10.35
CA ARG A 145 -17.06 -8.95 -11.52
C ARG A 145 -16.90 -7.44 -11.59
N VAL A 146 -17.18 -6.89 -12.77
CA VAL A 146 -17.34 -5.46 -13.01
C VAL A 146 -18.82 -5.07 -12.86
N PRO A 147 -19.17 -4.15 -11.94
CA PRO A 147 -20.55 -3.73 -11.75
C PRO A 147 -21.04 -2.91 -12.95
N GLN A 148 -22.14 -3.35 -13.57
CA GLN A 148 -22.66 -2.73 -14.81
C GLN A 148 -23.78 -1.70 -14.56
N ARG A 149 -24.52 -1.83 -13.44
CA ARG A 149 -25.71 -1.02 -13.15
C ARG A 149 -26.00 -0.90 -11.67
N GLY A 150 -26.89 0.03 -11.32
CA GLY A 150 -27.39 0.24 -9.95
C GLY A 150 -26.35 0.83 -9.00
N ASP A 151 -26.63 0.70 -7.71
CA ASP A 151 -25.84 1.33 -6.64
C ASP A 151 -24.37 0.86 -6.61
N LYS A 152 -24.13 -0.40 -6.99
CA LYS A 152 -22.76 -0.95 -7.05
C LYS A 152 -21.91 -0.25 -8.13
N LYS A 153 -22.51 0.07 -9.29
CA LYS A 153 -21.84 0.86 -10.32
C LYS A 153 -21.59 2.30 -9.88
N GLN A 154 -22.56 2.93 -9.22
CA GLN A 154 -22.41 4.29 -8.70
C GLN A 154 -21.32 4.36 -7.63
N LEU A 155 -21.26 3.36 -6.74
CA LEU A 155 -20.22 3.29 -5.74
C LEU A 155 -18.84 3.03 -6.38
N MET A 156 -18.75 2.16 -7.40
CA MET A 156 -17.52 1.94 -8.16
C MET A 156 -16.99 3.26 -8.76
N ALA A 157 -17.85 4.05 -9.39
CA ALA A 157 -17.48 5.37 -9.93
C ALA A 157 -16.92 6.30 -8.84
N THR A 158 -17.41 6.19 -7.60
CA THR A 158 -16.87 6.94 -6.46
C THR A 158 -15.46 6.44 -6.09
N VAL A 159 -15.23 5.12 -6.09
CA VAL A 159 -13.91 4.52 -5.80
C VAL A 159 -12.90 4.93 -6.87
N GLU A 160 -13.29 4.89 -8.16
CA GLU A 160 -12.46 5.35 -9.29
C GLU A 160 -12.08 6.83 -9.16
N LYS A 161 -13.06 7.69 -8.82
CA LYS A 161 -12.80 9.11 -8.57
C LYS A 161 -11.81 9.32 -7.43
N ASN A 162 -11.93 8.53 -6.35
CA ASN A 162 -11.01 8.63 -5.21
C ASN A 162 -9.60 8.17 -5.61
N ALA A 163 -9.47 7.11 -6.42
CA ALA A 163 -8.17 6.68 -6.94
C ALA A 163 -7.51 7.78 -7.80
N LYS A 164 -8.28 8.41 -8.70
CA LYS A 164 -7.80 9.54 -9.52
C LYS A 164 -7.34 10.71 -8.67
N GLU A 165 -8.13 11.09 -7.68
CA GLU A 165 -7.79 12.19 -6.78
C GLU A 165 -6.54 11.87 -5.92
N GLN A 166 -6.41 10.64 -5.46
CA GLN A 166 -5.25 10.20 -4.69
C GLN A 166 -3.96 10.28 -5.52
N LEU A 167 -3.98 9.81 -6.77
CA LEU A 167 -2.82 9.91 -7.65
C LEU A 167 -2.45 11.39 -7.90
N ARG A 168 -3.45 12.23 -8.14
CA ARG A 168 -3.26 13.67 -8.33
C ARG A 168 -2.62 14.31 -7.10
N GLN A 169 -3.11 14.04 -5.90
CA GLN A 169 -2.57 14.57 -4.65
C GLN A 169 -1.15 14.07 -4.39
N HIS A 170 -0.88 12.79 -4.67
CA HIS A 170 0.46 12.22 -4.55
C HIS A 170 1.47 12.97 -5.44
N LYS A 171 1.11 13.22 -6.70
CA LYS A 171 1.95 13.97 -7.64
C LYS A 171 2.20 15.41 -7.18
N LEU A 172 1.16 16.11 -6.74
CA LEU A 172 1.30 17.47 -6.24
C LEU A 172 2.23 17.55 -5.03
N LYS A 173 2.08 16.61 -4.09
CA LYS A 173 2.97 16.50 -2.93
C LYS A 173 4.42 16.27 -3.36
N ARG A 174 4.65 15.35 -4.28
CA ARG A 174 5.98 15.04 -4.80
C ARG A 174 6.65 16.25 -5.47
N VAL A 175 5.91 17.02 -6.27
CA VAL A 175 6.41 18.25 -6.86
C VAL A 175 6.73 19.29 -5.78
N GLY A 176 5.86 19.46 -4.80
CA GLY A 176 6.10 20.34 -3.66
C GLY A 176 7.33 19.95 -2.84
N ASP A 177 7.52 18.66 -2.58
CA ASP A 177 8.68 18.14 -1.87
C ASP A 177 9.98 18.35 -2.66
N LEU A 178 9.97 18.23 -3.99
CA LEU A 178 11.12 18.51 -4.84
C LEU A 178 11.49 20.00 -4.80
N THR A 179 10.51 20.89 -4.89
CA THR A 179 10.71 22.33 -4.84
C THR A 179 11.27 22.76 -3.49
N ALA A 180 10.72 22.26 -2.39
CA ALA A 180 11.20 22.55 -1.04
C ALA A 180 12.63 22.06 -0.81
N ARG A 181 12.98 20.86 -1.33
CA ARG A 181 14.36 20.35 -1.24
C ARG A 181 15.34 21.18 -2.06
N SER A 182 14.96 21.57 -3.27
CA SER A 182 15.79 22.43 -4.11
C SER A 182 16.05 23.77 -3.44
N ALA A 183 15.02 24.39 -2.85
CA ALA A 183 15.15 25.63 -2.09
C ALA A 183 16.09 25.45 -0.88
N ALA A 184 15.95 24.36 -0.11
CA ALA A 184 16.82 24.10 1.04
C ALA A 184 18.30 23.90 0.65
N LEU A 185 18.58 23.27 -0.49
CA LEU A 185 19.96 23.14 -1.00
C LEU A 185 20.52 24.49 -1.47
N GLN A 186 19.69 25.36 -2.03
CA GLN A 186 20.07 26.74 -2.37
C GLN A 186 20.34 27.57 -1.12
N ASP A 187 19.53 27.46 -0.09
CA ASP A 187 19.75 28.15 1.19
C ASP A 187 21.12 27.74 1.81
N ILE A 188 21.49 26.46 1.72
CA ILE A 188 22.81 25.98 2.16
C ILE A 188 23.92 26.57 1.32
N GLN A 189 23.74 26.62 -0.01
CA GLN A 189 24.71 27.25 -0.92
C GLN A 189 24.95 28.70 -0.54
N GLU A 190 23.92 29.47 -0.34
CA GLU A 190 23.99 30.88 0.02
C GLU A 190 24.64 31.10 1.40
N ALA A 191 24.21 30.31 2.40
CA ALA A 191 24.72 30.43 3.77
C ALA A 191 26.22 30.12 3.87
N LEU A 192 26.71 29.20 3.03
CA LEU A 192 28.12 28.79 3.02
C LEU A 192 28.96 29.49 1.94
N GLY A 193 28.36 30.33 1.10
CA GLY A 193 29.06 31.07 0.01
C GLY A 193 29.59 30.11 -1.06
N MET A 194 28.90 29.00 -1.33
CA MET A 194 29.33 28.01 -2.31
C MET A 194 29.00 28.46 -3.73
N GLU A 195 29.82 28.07 -4.71
CA GLU A 195 29.56 28.36 -6.12
C GLU A 195 28.33 27.65 -6.69
N GLN A 196 28.05 26.46 -6.14
CA GLN A 196 26.92 25.59 -6.57
C GLN A 196 26.23 24.97 -5.34
N ALA A 197 24.95 24.66 -5.48
CA ALA A 197 24.21 23.96 -4.45
C ALA A 197 24.79 22.53 -4.23
N PRO A 198 24.96 22.09 -2.97
CA PRO A 198 25.56 20.82 -2.68
C PRO A 198 24.57 19.67 -2.95
N LEU A 199 24.74 18.96 -4.04
CA LEU A 199 23.89 17.80 -4.40
C LEU A 199 24.20 16.59 -3.54
N ARG A 200 25.42 16.51 -2.97
CA ARG A 200 25.85 15.45 -2.06
C ARG A 200 26.42 16.07 -0.79
N ILE A 201 25.87 15.64 0.34
CA ILE A 201 26.29 16.08 1.67
C ILE A 201 26.66 14.83 2.47
N GLU A 202 27.88 14.83 3.01
CA GLU A 202 28.37 13.77 3.88
C GLU A 202 28.63 14.32 5.28
N CYS A 203 28.13 13.65 6.29
CA CYS A 203 28.36 14.02 7.69
C CYS A 203 28.95 12.84 8.43
N THR A 204 30.07 13.09 9.12
CA THR A 204 30.72 12.08 9.97
C THR A 204 30.59 12.49 11.42
N ASP A 205 30.05 11.62 12.22
CA ASP A 205 30.03 11.72 13.69
C ASP A 205 31.02 10.74 14.29
N ILE A 206 31.85 11.21 15.20
CA ILE A 206 32.83 10.38 15.93
C ILE A 206 32.39 10.30 17.37
N SER A 207 32.06 9.10 17.82
CA SER A 207 31.58 8.84 19.17
C SER A 207 32.54 7.89 19.88
N HIS A 208 32.77 8.11 21.19
CA HIS A 208 33.56 7.23 22.03
C HIS A 208 32.88 6.96 23.37
N ILE A 209 33.09 5.78 23.93
CA ILE A 209 32.65 5.43 25.28
C ILE A 209 33.86 5.54 26.20
N GLN A 210 33.90 6.60 27.02
CA GLN A 210 34.94 6.84 28.04
C GLN A 210 36.41 6.64 27.52
N GLY A 211 36.65 7.05 26.27
CA GLY A 211 38.02 6.97 25.69
C GLY A 211 38.39 5.60 25.13
N THR A 212 37.50 4.63 25.15
CA THR A 212 37.69 3.32 24.54
C THR A 212 36.66 3.10 23.42
N ASP A 213 36.96 2.24 22.46
CA ASP A 213 36.05 1.90 21.34
C ASP A 213 35.52 3.11 20.57
N VAL A 214 36.40 3.85 19.94
CA VAL A 214 36.09 4.99 19.08
C VAL A 214 35.44 4.46 17.80
N VAL A 215 34.22 4.96 17.49
CA VAL A 215 33.50 4.61 16.28
C VAL A 215 33.14 5.87 15.52
N ALA A 216 33.21 5.80 14.20
CA ALA A 216 32.74 6.87 13.33
C ALA A 216 31.51 6.37 12.53
N SER A 217 30.50 7.22 12.41
CA SER A 217 29.33 6.98 11.60
C SER A 217 29.28 8.00 10.46
N LEU A 218 29.24 7.52 9.23
CA LEU A 218 29.03 8.34 8.04
C LEU A 218 27.57 8.28 7.62
N VAL A 219 26.93 9.41 7.50
CA VAL A 219 25.61 9.57 6.89
C VAL A 219 25.74 10.37 5.60
N VAL A 220 24.95 10.01 4.61
CA VAL A 220 25.03 10.60 3.27
C VAL A 220 23.64 11.06 2.84
N PHE A 221 23.57 12.29 2.32
CA PHE A 221 22.42 12.83 1.63
C PHE A 221 22.80 13.07 0.17
N GLU A 222 21.89 12.72 -0.73
CA GLU A 222 21.99 12.98 -2.17
C GLU A 222 20.69 13.60 -2.64
N ASP A 223 20.79 14.73 -3.35
CA ASP A 223 19.65 15.53 -3.80
C ASP A 223 18.68 15.90 -2.65
N GLY A 224 19.21 16.15 -1.46
CA GLY A 224 18.44 16.48 -0.27
C GLY A 224 17.71 15.29 0.39
N LEU A 225 17.98 14.07 -0.01
CA LEU A 225 17.42 12.83 0.57
C LEU A 225 18.49 11.95 1.23
N PRO A 226 18.14 11.26 2.34
CA PRO A 226 19.05 10.30 2.96
C PRO A 226 19.35 9.13 2.01
N LYS A 227 20.61 8.93 1.64
CA LYS A 227 21.09 7.79 0.85
C LYS A 227 21.60 6.68 1.74
N LYS A 228 20.71 5.90 2.32
CA LYS A 228 21.04 4.88 3.31
C LYS A 228 22.00 3.80 2.82
N SER A 229 22.04 3.52 1.51
CA SER A 229 23.00 2.58 0.90
C SER A 229 24.45 2.99 1.07
N ASP A 230 24.69 4.30 1.24
CA ASP A 230 26.03 4.87 1.37
C ASP A 230 26.43 5.12 2.83
N TYR A 231 25.58 4.82 3.81
CA TYR A 231 25.90 4.91 5.23
C TYR A 231 26.98 3.90 5.60
N ARG A 232 27.96 4.34 6.37
CA ARG A 232 29.07 3.50 6.82
C ARG A 232 29.32 3.68 8.31
N ARG A 233 29.84 2.63 8.92
CA ARG A 233 30.38 2.66 10.29
C ARG A 233 31.81 2.21 10.24
N TYR A 234 32.66 2.94 10.91
CA TYR A 234 34.08 2.69 11.01
C TYR A 234 34.47 2.49 12.47
N ARG A 235 35.34 1.54 12.74
CA ARG A 235 36.03 1.41 14.02
C ARG A 235 37.35 2.12 13.88
N ILE A 236 37.67 3.07 14.76
CA ILE A 236 38.87 3.91 14.73
C ILE A 236 39.82 3.40 15.81
#